data_cb2e6f3b2e6fe4934c5e0890eb54940e
#
_entry.id   cb2e6f3b2e6fe4934c5e0890eb54940e
#
_cell.length_a   1.000
_cell.length_b   1.000
_cell.length_c   1.000
_cell.angle_alpha   90.00
_cell.angle_beta   90.00
_cell.angle_gamma   90.00
#
_symmetry.space_group_name_H-M   'P 1'
#
loop_
_entity.id
_entity.type
_entity.pdbx_description
1 polymer ?
#
loop_
_entity_poly.entity_id
_entity_poly.type
_entity_poly.pdbx_seq_one_letter_code
_entity_poly.pdbx_strand_id
1 'polypeptide(L)'
;AIVGAAFGLWQLASRRRTFRRLNALLDRAIAGGFSEDRFDETELSALEGKLARFLRGSAHAQKMIAGEQAAVKALIADISHQTRTPIANLLLYASLLLESDLPPRQREQVRALMTQGEKLSFLIQNLVKASRLETGIVVPAPSQHSVRALLEEVIEQEEPAAQKKGIALRAISLEGAAAFDLRWTSEALGNVVNNAVKYTPAGGTVTVSAQMLGSFCRVDVTD
;
A
#
# COMPACT_ATOMS: atom_id res chain seq x y z
N ALA A 1 -66.38 13.28 -0.64
CA ALA A 1 -65.49 12.15 -0.98
C ALA A 1 -64.46 12.51 -2.07
N ILE A 2 -64.87 13.17 -3.19
CA ILE A 2 -63.97 13.45 -4.35
C ILE A 2 -62.85 14.43 -4.00
N VAL A 3 -63.15 15.49 -3.22
CA VAL A 3 -62.16 16.51 -2.83
C VAL A 3 -61.04 15.92 -1.92
N GLY A 4 -61.38 14.98 -1.02
CA GLY A 4 -60.41 14.31 -0.15
C GLY A 4 -59.47 13.36 -0.91
N ALA A 5 -60.04 12.66 -1.92
CA ALA A 5 -59.23 11.77 -2.77
C ALA A 5 -58.27 12.58 -3.68
N ALA A 6 -58.70 13.70 -4.23
CA ALA A 6 -57.86 14.60 -5.03
C ALA A 6 -56.76 15.23 -4.19
N PHE A 7 -57.01 15.64 -2.96
CA PHE A 7 -55.99 16.16 -2.03
C PHE A 7 -55.00 15.10 -1.63
N GLY A 8 -55.42 13.85 -1.35
CA GLY A 8 -54.51 12.72 -1.06
C GLY A 8 -53.62 12.36 -2.23
N LEU A 9 -54.14 12.35 -3.44
CA LEU A 9 -53.36 12.11 -4.66
C LEU A 9 -52.35 13.23 -4.93
N TRP A 10 -52.74 14.47 -4.70
CA TRP A 10 -51.86 15.63 -4.83
C TRP A 10 -50.71 15.59 -3.82
N GLN A 11 -50.96 15.24 -2.55
CA GLN A 11 -49.94 15.05 -1.52
C GLN A 11 -48.97 13.91 -1.87
N LEU A 12 -49.50 12.77 -2.34
CA LEU A 12 -48.63 11.63 -2.77
C LEU A 12 -47.79 12.00 -3.98
N ALA A 13 -48.34 12.72 -4.95
CA ALA A 13 -47.60 13.17 -6.12
C ALA A 13 -46.53 14.21 -5.76
N SER A 14 -46.80 15.11 -4.81
CA SER A 14 -45.85 16.10 -4.31
C SER A 14 -44.68 15.40 -3.60
N ARG A 15 -44.95 14.47 -2.66
CA ARG A 15 -43.91 13.67 -1.96
C ARG A 15 -43.05 12.89 -2.94
N ARG A 16 -43.61 12.23 -3.95
CA ARG A 16 -42.87 11.50 -4.98
C ARG A 16 -41.97 12.39 -5.85
N ARG A 17 -42.37 13.63 -6.10
CA ARG A 17 -41.56 14.64 -6.83
C ARG A 17 -40.35 15.06 -5.98
N THR A 18 -40.59 15.33 -4.69
CA THR A 18 -39.55 15.69 -3.75
C THR A 18 -38.48 14.60 -3.61
N PHE A 19 -38.90 13.33 -3.42
CA PHE A 19 -37.99 12.21 -3.34
C PHE A 19 -37.17 11.99 -4.63
N ARG A 20 -37.80 12.13 -5.80
CA ARG A 20 -37.10 12.03 -7.08
C ARG A 20 -36.05 13.12 -7.29
N ARG A 21 -36.34 14.36 -6.85
CA ARG A 21 -35.39 15.47 -6.91
C ARG A 21 -34.21 15.25 -5.98
N LEU A 22 -34.45 14.80 -4.75
CA LEU A 22 -33.38 14.46 -3.79
C LEU A 22 -32.46 13.33 -4.29
N ASN A 23 -33.06 12.27 -4.85
CA ASN A 23 -32.24 11.19 -5.44
C ASN A 23 -31.41 11.68 -6.63
N ALA A 24 -32.00 12.46 -7.53
CA ALA A 24 -31.25 13.00 -8.66
C ALA A 24 -30.15 13.98 -8.26
N LEU A 25 -30.26 14.65 -7.12
CA LEU A 25 -29.21 15.48 -6.52
C LEU A 25 -28.09 14.62 -5.95
N LEU A 26 -28.44 13.55 -5.21
CA LEU A 26 -27.48 12.59 -4.69
C LEU A 26 -26.73 11.87 -5.81
N ASP A 27 -27.41 11.41 -6.84
CA ASP A 27 -26.80 10.74 -7.99
C ASP A 27 -25.81 11.66 -8.73
N ARG A 28 -26.16 12.95 -8.90
CA ARG A 28 -25.27 13.96 -9.48
C ARG A 28 -24.06 14.24 -8.59
N ALA A 29 -24.26 14.30 -7.27
CA ALA A 29 -23.18 14.49 -6.32
C ALA A 29 -22.19 13.31 -6.32
N ILE A 30 -22.71 12.07 -6.39
CA ILE A 30 -21.91 10.85 -6.50
C ILE A 30 -21.11 10.80 -7.81
N ALA A 31 -21.71 11.32 -8.91
CA ALA A 31 -21.04 11.41 -10.21
C ALA A 31 -20.04 12.57 -10.35
N GLY A 32 -19.82 13.37 -9.27
CA GLY A 32 -18.85 14.47 -9.27
C GLY A 32 -19.30 15.73 -10.02
N GLY A 33 -20.53 15.77 -10.56
CA GLY A 33 -21.08 16.90 -11.31
C GLY A 33 -22.15 17.65 -10.52
N PHE A 34 -21.79 18.72 -9.82
CA PHE A 34 -22.74 19.55 -9.09
C PHE A 34 -22.94 20.92 -9.77
N SER A 35 -24.16 21.22 -10.29
CA SER A 35 -24.55 22.55 -10.74
C SER A 35 -25.80 23.04 -9.99
N GLU A 36 -25.77 24.31 -9.58
CA GLU A 36 -26.91 24.97 -8.96
C GLU A 36 -27.96 25.31 -10.03
N ASP A 37 -29.07 24.58 -10.06
CA ASP A 37 -30.26 24.97 -10.81
C ASP A 37 -31.40 25.38 -9.87
N ARG A 38 -31.75 26.67 -9.91
CA ARG A 38 -32.95 27.38 -9.43
C ARG A 38 -33.41 27.13 -7.99
N PHE A 39 -33.29 28.20 -7.20
CA PHE A 39 -33.90 28.35 -5.88
C PHE A 39 -35.36 28.83 -5.99
N ASP A 40 -36.27 28.02 -5.49
CA ASP A 40 -37.62 28.42 -5.11
C ASP A 40 -37.66 28.54 -3.57
N GLU A 41 -38.32 29.58 -3.01
CA GLU A 41 -38.27 29.96 -1.57
C GLU A 41 -39.03 29.00 -0.64
N THR A 42 -38.80 27.70 -0.76
CA THR A 42 -39.43 26.67 0.06
C THR A 42 -38.42 26.05 1.04
N GLU A 43 -38.92 25.49 2.16
CA GLU A 43 -38.09 24.74 3.14
C GLU A 43 -37.22 23.65 2.47
N LEU A 44 -37.72 23.09 1.35
CA LEU A 44 -37.00 22.11 0.54
C LEU A 44 -35.77 22.72 -0.12
N SER A 45 -35.87 23.93 -0.64
CA SER A 45 -34.78 24.69 -1.25
C SER A 45 -33.68 25.01 -0.23
N ALA A 46 -34.07 25.35 1.00
CA ALA A 46 -33.13 25.56 2.10
C ALA A 46 -32.34 24.26 2.46
N LEU A 47 -33.01 23.10 2.43
CA LEU A 47 -32.39 21.79 2.68
C LEU A 47 -31.47 21.41 1.52
N GLU A 48 -31.90 21.61 0.27
CA GLU A 48 -31.07 21.40 -0.93
C GLU A 48 -29.81 22.25 -0.87
N GLY A 49 -29.92 23.53 -0.49
CA GLY A 49 -28.80 24.44 -0.33
C GLY A 49 -27.81 24.02 0.80
N LYS A 50 -28.34 23.47 1.91
CA LYS A 50 -27.49 22.94 2.98
C LYS A 50 -26.73 21.66 2.53
N LEU A 51 -27.42 20.74 1.85
CA LEU A 51 -26.85 19.51 1.32
C LEU A 51 -25.80 19.82 0.25
N ALA A 52 -26.08 20.75 -0.64
CA ALA A 52 -25.17 21.22 -1.66
C ALA A 52 -23.87 21.80 -1.07
N ARG A 53 -23.99 22.61 -0.02
CA ARG A 53 -22.82 23.15 0.71
C ARG A 53 -22.01 22.07 1.39
N PHE A 54 -22.67 21.11 2.03
CA PHE A 54 -22.00 19.98 2.68
C PHE A 54 -21.25 19.12 1.66
N LEU A 55 -21.88 18.76 0.55
CA LEU A 55 -21.24 17.95 -0.51
C LEU A 55 -20.07 18.68 -1.18
N ARG A 56 -20.21 19.99 -1.46
CA ARG A 56 -19.08 20.81 -1.95
C ARG A 56 -17.95 20.90 -0.95
N GLY A 57 -18.24 21.07 0.33
CA GLY A 57 -17.25 21.08 1.40
C GLY A 57 -16.52 19.74 1.51
N SER A 58 -17.26 18.64 1.44
CA SER A 58 -16.68 17.29 1.45
C SER A 58 -15.80 17.02 0.22
N ALA A 59 -16.28 17.36 -0.98
CA ALA A 59 -15.49 17.21 -2.22
C ALA A 59 -14.22 18.08 -2.20
N HIS A 60 -14.31 19.31 -1.68
CA HIS A 60 -13.15 20.18 -1.52
C HIS A 60 -12.15 19.62 -0.52
N ALA A 61 -12.63 19.12 0.63
CA ALA A 61 -11.76 18.48 1.65
C ALA A 61 -11.05 17.24 1.08
N GLN A 62 -11.77 16.39 0.33
CA GLN A 62 -11.16 15.23 -0.33
C GLN A 62 -10.09 15.64 -1.35
N LYS A 63 -10.35 16.69 -2.13
CA LYS A 63 -9.37 17.22 -3.10
C LYS A 63 -8.13 17.78 -2.41
N MET A 64 -8.29 18.49 -1.29
CA MET A 64 -7.17 18.99 -0.49
C MET A 64 -6.34 17.84 0.07
N ILE A 65 -6.96 16.84 0.69
CA ILE A 65 -6.28 15.65 1.21
C ILE A 65 -5.51 14.92 0.10
N ALA A 66 -6.15 14.71 -1.06
CA ALA A 66 -5.48 14.09 -2.21
C ALA A 66 -4.29 14.92 -2.71
N GLY A 67 -4.40 16.26 -2.69
CA GLY A 67 -3.30 17.18 -3.03
C GLY A 67 -2.13 17.10 -2.04
N GLU A 68 -2.42 17.09 -0.75
CA GLU A 68 -1.40 16.94 0.30
C GLU A 68 -0.69 15.58 0.20
N GLN A 69 -1.46 14.51 0.00
CA GLN A 69 -0.88 13.19 -0.23
C GLN A 69 0.01 13.16 -1.48
N ALA A 70 -0.39 13.79 -2.58
CA ALA A 70 0.42 13.88 -3.79
C ALA A 70 1.71 14.67 -3.56
N ALA A 71 1.66 15.76 -2.78
CA ALA A 71 2.84 16.56 -2.44
C ALA A 71 3.83 15.77 -1.57
N VAL A 72 3.35 15.05 -0.56
CA VAL A 72 4.17 14.18 0.29
C VAL A 72 4.83 13.08 -0.55
N LYS A 73 4.10 12.49 -1.51
CA LYS A 73 4.65 11.51 -2.46
C LYS A 73 5.81 12.04 -3.27
N ALA A 74 5.59 13.21 -3.87
CA ALA A 74 6.62 13.85 -4.70
C ALA A 74 7.87 14.16 -3.86
N LEU A 75 7.68 14.67 -2.64
CA LEU A 75 8.78 14.95 -1.71
C LEU A 75 9.58 13.70 -1.35
N ILE A 76 8.91 12.59 -1.01
CA ILE A 76 9.58 11.33 -0.66
C ILE A 76 10.32 10.74 -1.86
N ALA A 77 9.72 10.81 -3.06
CA ALA A 77 10.39 10.36 -4.28
C ALA A 77 11.65 11.21 -4.57
N ASP A 78 11.56 12.53 -4.42
CA ASP A 78 12.67 13.43 -4.63
C ASP A 78 13.80 13.20 -3.60
N ILE A 79 13.48 13.13 -2.31
CA ILE A 79 14.44 12.77 -1.25
C ILE A 79 15.14 11.45 -1.58
N SER A 80 14.39 10.42 -2.03
CA SER A 80 14.97 9.13 -2.38
C SER A 80 15.97 9.23 -3.52
N HIS A 81 15.65 9.98 -4.56
CA HIS A 81 16.55 10.18 -5.68
C HIS A 81 17.79 10.99 -5.28
N GLN A 82 17.60 12.07 -4.54
CA GLN A 82 18.69 12.95 -4.12
C GLN A 82 19.61 12.34 -3.07
N THR A 83 19.14 11.42 -2.25
CA THR A 83 19.94 10.73 -1.24
C THR A 83 20.65 9.48 -1.76
N ARG A 84 20.10 8.84 -2.79
CA ARG A 84 20.71 7.62 -3.36
C ARG A 84 22.11 7.87 -3.90
N THR A 85 22.30 8.94 -4.64
CA THR A 85 23.58 9.27 -5.28
C THR A 85 24.69 9.52 -4.25
N PRO A 86 24.53 10.39 -3.22
CA PRO A 86 25.58 10.60 -2.24
C PRO A 86 25.88 9.36 -1.39
N ILE A 87 24.88 8.53 -1.09
CA ILE A 87 25.12 7.26 -0.38
C ILE A 87 25.89 6.28 -1.25
N ALA A 88 25.52 6.13 -2.53
CA ALA A 88 26.27 5.27 -3.46
C ALA A 88 27.74 5.72 -3.60
N ASN A 89 27.98 7.01 -3.69
CA ASN A 89 29.33 7.56 -3.74
C ASN A 89 30.10 7.31 -2.42
N LEU A 90 29.45 7.47 -1.27
CA LEU A 90 30.05 7.17 0.03
C LEU A 90 30.45 5.70 0.13
N LEU A 91 29.59 4.78 -0.29
CA LEU A 91 29.88 3.34 -0.30
C LEU A 91 30.99 3.00 -1.29
N LEU A 92 31.01 3.63 -2.48
CA LEU A 92 32.09 3.48 -3.45
C LEU A 92 33.44 3.94 -2.89
N TYR A 93 33.51 5.11 -2.30
CA TYR A 93 34.76 5.59 -1.70
C TYR A 93 35.21 4.72 -0.52
N ALA A 94 34.28 4.25 0.30
CA ALA A 94 34.59 3.32 1.38
C ALA A 94 35.15 1.98 0.85
N SER A 95 34.58 1.44 -0.24
CA SER A 95 35.10 0.22 -0.88
C SER A 95 36.51 0.43 -1.45
N LEU A 96 36.75 1.54 -2.15
CA LEU A 96 38.08 1.88 -2.68
C LEU A 96 39.14 2.03 -1.56
N LEU A 97 38.73 2.64 -0.43
CA LEU A 97 39.62 2.71 0.74
C LEU A 97 39.95 1.34 1.31
N LEU A 98 39.02 0.37 1.30
CA LEU A 98 39.30 -1.01 1.77
C LEU A 98 40.23 -1.78 0.84
N GLU A 99 40.34 -1.40 -0.43
CA GLU A 99 41.30 -1.96 -1.39
C GLU A 99 42.72 -1.44 -1.15
N SER A 100 42.89 -0.29 -0.47
CA SER A 100 44.16 0.28 -0.14
C SER A 100 44.79 -0.40 1.11
N ASP A 101 46.12 -0.20 1.31
CA ASP A 101 46.80 -0.74 2.48
C ASP A 101 46.53 0.13 3.73
N LEU A 102 45.39 -0.17 4.40
CA LEU A 102 44.97 0.50 5.61
C LEU A 102 45.46 -0.21 6.87
N PRO A 103 45.90 0.54 7.89
CA PRO A 103 46.09 0.00 9.23
C PRO A 103 44.83 -0.71 9.77
N PRO A 104 44.96 -1.78 10.56
CA PRO A 104 43.83 -2.60 11.01
C PRO A 104 42.67 -1.77 11.64
N ARG A 105 43.01 -0.81 12.48
CA ARG A 105 42.02 0.07 13.12
C ARG A 105 41.23 0.93 12.12
N GLN A 106 41.91 1.46 11.11
CA GLN A 106 41.25 2.27 10.06
C GLN A 106 40.38 1.40 9.16
N ARG A 107 40.83 0.21 8.83
CA ARG A 107 40.04 -0.78 8.06
C ARG A 107 38.75 -1.16 8.77
N GLU A 108 38.78 -1.32 10.08
CA GLU A 108 37.58 -1.57 10.90
C GLU A 108 36.61 -0.39 10.88
N GLN A 109 37.15 0.82 11.00
CA GLN A 109 36.34 2.06 10.91
C GLN A 109 35.66 2.21 9.56
N VAL A 110 36.36 1.93 8.45
CA VAL A 110 35.78 2.01 7.10
C VAL A 110 34.70 0.94 6.91
N ARG A 111 34.90 -0.27 7.41
CA ARG A 111 33.83 -1.30 7.40
C ARG A 111 32.61 -0.89 8.20
N ALA A 112 32.79 -0.28 9.35
CA ALA A 112 31.68 0.25 10.15
C ALA A 112 30.92 1.35 9.38
N LEU A 113 31.62 2.26 8.70
CA LEU A 113 31.00 3.28 7.84
C LEU A 113 30.21 2.66 6.68
N MET A 114 30.75 1.64 6.02
CA MET A 114 30.01 0.90 4.97
C MET A 114 28.71 0.32 5.50
N THR A 115 28.78 -0.38 6.64
CA THR A 115 27.59 -0.96 7.27
C THR A 115 26.52 0.10 7.58
N GLN A 116 26.92 1.28 8.06
CA GLN A 116 25.97 2.36 8.32
C GLN A 116 25.40 2.96 7.01
N GLY A 117 26.22 3.08 5.97
CA GLY A 117 25.79 3.53 4.64
C GLY A 117 24.76 2.58 4.00
N GLU A 118 25.02 1.27 4.07
CA GLU A 118 24.11 0.22 3.61
C GLU A 118 22.79 0.26 4.37
N LYS A 119 22.85 0.39 5.71
CA LYS A 119 21.66 0.53 6.55
C LYS A 119 20.83 1.78 6.19
N LEU A 120 21.49 2.91 5.94
CA LEU A 120 20.81 4.14 5.53
C LEU A 120 20.14 3.99 4.16
N SER A 121 20.83 3.36 3.20
CA SER A 121 20.27 3.03 1.88
C SER A 121 19.02 2.16 2.01
N PHE A 122 19.07 1.13 2.82
CA PHE A 122 17.93 0.24 3.11
C PHE A 122 16.74 1.01 3.72
N LEU A 123 16.98 1.87 4.72
CA LEU A 123 15.92 2.65 5.36
C LEU A 123 15.23 3.59 4.38
N ILE A 124 15.98 4.28 3.52
CA ILE A 124 15.42 5.18 2.50
C ILE A 124 14.60 4.41 1.47
N GLN A 125 15.08 3.26 1.00
CA GLN A 125 14.33 2.42 0.08
C GLN A 125 13.01 1.95 0.68
N ASN A 126 13.01 1.52 1.94
CA ASN A 126 11.79 1.10 2.64
C ASN A 126 10.82 2.27 2.89
N LEU A 127 11.32 3.46 3.21
CA LEU A 127 10.48 4.66 3.36
C LEU A 127 9.75 4.99 2.05
N VAL A 128 10.45 4.91 0.90
CA VAL A 128 9.83 5.12 -0.42
C VAL A 128 8.80 4.06 -0.75
N LYS A 129 9.08 2.80 -0.45
CA LYS A 129 8.15 1.69 -0.65
C LYS A 129 6.89 1.88 0.21
N ALA A 130 7.05 2.16 1.51
CA ALA A 130 5.93 2.41 2.42
C ALA A 130 5.06 3.58 1.95
N SER A 131 5.68 4.71 1.59
CA SER A 131 4.96 5.87 1.06
C SER A 131 4.16 5.56 -0.20
N ARG A 132 4.69 4.74 -1.12
CA ARG A 132 3.96 4.31 -2.33
C ARG A 132 2.77 3.42 -2.01
N LEU A 133 2.87 2.57 -0.98
CA LEU A 133 1.78 1.69 -0.53
C LEU A 133 0.67 2.50 0.16
N GLU A 134 1.02 3.33 1.15
CA GLU A 134 0.06 4.14 1.91
C GLU A 134 -0.75 5.09 1.03
N THR A 135 -0.15 5.57 -0.03
CA THR A 135 -0.78 6.56 -0.91
C THR A 135 -1.62 5.93 -2.02
N GLY A 136 -1.78 4.60 -2.04
CA GLY A 136 -2.60 3.90 -3.04
C GLY A 136 -2.10 4.03 -4.49
N ILE A 137 -0.83 4.42 -4.70
CA ILE A 137 -0.20 4.41 -6.03
C ILE A 137 -0.04 2.98 -6.52
N VAL A 138 0.23 2.10 -5.57
CA VAL A 138 0.34 0.68 -5.86
C VAL A 138 -1.05 0.10 -5.79
N VAL A 139 -1.63 -0.11 -6.95
CA VAL A 139 -2.83 -0.93 -7.09
C VAL A 139 -2.34 -2.34 -7.42
N PRO A 140 -2.44 -3.30 -6.48
CA PRO A 140 -2.08 -4.67 -6.77
C PRO A 140 -2.90 -5.18 -7.97
N ALA A 141 -2.24 -5.84 -8.91
CA ALA A 141 -2.88 -6.45 -10.08
C ALA A 141 -2.89 -7.98 -9.91
N PRO A 142 -3.85 -8.53 -9.14
CA PRO A 142 -3.89 -9.96 -8.88
C PRO A 142 -4.18 -10.75 -10.16
N SER A 143 -3.37 -11.77 -10.40
CA SER A 143 -3.56 -12.76 -11.47
C SER A 143 -3.25 -14.16 -10.93
N GLN A 144 -3.70 -15.19 -11.65
CA GLN A 144 -3.49 -16.58 -11.23
C GLN A 144 -2.02 -16.96 -11.35
N HIS A 145 -1.42 -17.34 -10.22
CA HIS A 145 -0.03 -17.78 -10.14
C HIS A 145 0.10 -19.07 -9.33
N SER A 146 1.15 -19.81 -9.60
CA SER A 146 1.53 -20.98 -8.80
C SER A 146 2.08 -20.53 -7.45
N VAL A 147 1.47 -21.01 -6.37
CA VAL A 147 1.96 -20.76 -5.00
C VAL A 147 3.33 -21.41 -4.79
N ARG A 148 3.54 -22.61 -5.39
CA ARG A 148 4.84 -23.30 -5.37
C ARG A 148 5.95 -22.41 -5.93
N ALA A 149 5.77 -21.90 -7.16
CA ALA A 149 6.79 -21.09 -7.83
C ALA A 149 7.14 -19.82 -7.02
N LEU A 150 6.13 -19.16 -6.46
CA LEU A 150 6.33 -17.99 -5.58
C LEU A 150 7.20 -18.34 -4.36
N LEU A 151 6.89 -19.43 -3.67
CA LEU A 151 7.57 -19.78 -2.43
C LEU A 151 8.97 -20.35 -2.68
N GLU A 152 9.16 -21.09 -3.78
CA GLU A 152 10.49 -21.54 -4.23
C GLU A 152 11.39 -20.35 -4.55
N GLU A 153 10.89 -19.33 -5.27
CA GLU A 153 11.62 -18.09 -5.55
C GLU A 153 12.03 -17.35 -4.26
N VAL A 154 11.10 -17.20 -3.31
CA VAL A 154 11.37 -16.52 -2.02
C VAL A 154 12.42 -17.29 -1.19
N ILE A 155 12.32 -18.62 -1.16
CA ILE A 155 13.27 -19.46 -0.46
C ILE A 155 14.67 -19.35 -1.09
N GLU A 156 14.76 -19.43 -2.41
CA GLU A 156 16.03 -19.30 -3.15
C GLU A 156 16.71 -17.95 -2.88
N GLN A 157 15.94 -16.88 -2.78
CA GLN A 157 16.45 -15.53 -2.46
C GLN A 157 17.04 -15.45 -1.04
N GLU A 158 16.45 -16.12 -0.05
CA GLU A 158 16.86 -16.07 1.36
C GLU A 158 17.83 -17.17 1.77
N GLU A 159 18.03 -18.20 0.92
CA GLU A 159 18.92 -19.33 1.17
C GLU A 159 20.36 -18.92 1.51
N PRO A 160 21.01 -17.95 0.81
CA PRO A 160 22.37 -17.52 1.14
C PRO A 160 22.48 -16.92 2.55
N ALA A 161 21.45 -16.19 3.01
CA ALA A 161 21.42 -15.61 4.35
C ALA A 161 21.24 -16.70 5.42
N ALA A 162 20.36 -17.68 5.16
CA ALA A 162 20.13 -18.82 6.03
C ALA A 162 21.39 -19.69 6.17
N GLN A 163 22.06 -20.02 5.07
CA GLN A 163 23.31 -20.79 5.06
C GLN A 163 24.43 -20.10 5.84
N LYS A 164 24.62 -18.78 5.63
CA LYS A 164 25.62 -17.99 6.35
C LYS A 164 25.41 -18.04 7.87
N LYS A 165 24.18 -18.21 8.32
CA LYS A 165 23.82 -18.30 9.75
C LYS A 165 23.72 -19.74 10.25
N GLY A 166 23.85 -20.73 9.38
CA GLY A 166 23.71 -22.16 9.71
C GLY A 166 22.27 -22.57 10.00
N ILE A 167 21.29 -21.92 9.37
CA ILE A 167 19.85 -22.20 9.52
C ILE A 167 19.39 -23.10 8.36
N ALA A 168 18.60 -24.13 8.68
CA ALA A 168 17.94 -24.95 7.68
C ALA A 168 16.63 -24.27 7.21
N LEU A 169 16.57 -23.85 5.93
CA LEU A 169 15.37 -23.32 5.33
C LEU A 169 14.64 -24.43 4.57
N ARG A 170 13.36 -24.70 4.90
CA ARG A 170 12.60 -25.84 4.36
C ARG A 170 11.28 -25.38 3.80
N ALA A 171 10.92 -25.95 2.64
CA ALA A 171 9.60 -25.80 2.02
C ALA A 171 8.77 -27.07 2.21
N ILE A 172 7.53 -26.94 2.66
CA ILE A 172 6.62 -28.07 2.88
C ILE A 172 5.26 -27.75 2.25
N SER A 173 4.68 -28.74 1.52
CA SER A 173 3.29 -28.66 1.00
C SER A 173 3.01 -27.40 0.19
N LEU A 174 3.71 -27.22 -0.94
CA LEU A 174 3.61 -26.02 -1.78
C LEU A 174 2.66 -26.19 -2.96
N GLU A 175 1.52 -26.88 -2.81
CA GLU A 175 0.62 -27.14 -3.94
C GLU A 175 -0.52 -26.10 -4.02
N GLY A 176 -0.88 -25.73 -5.25
CA GLY A 176 -2.02 -24.87 -5.53
C GLY A 176 -1.67 -23.66 -6.39
N ALA A 177 -2.75 -23.01 -6.85
CA ALA A 177 -2.70 -21.73 -7.54
C ALA A 177 -3.68 -20.77 -6.86
N ALA A 178 -3.30 -19.50 -6.77
CA ALA A 178 -4.12 -18.46 -6.17
C ALA A 178 -4.00 -17.16 -6.97
N ALA A 179 -4.98 -16.28 -6.82
CA ALA A 179 -4.94 -14.95 -7.44
C ALA A 179 -4.22 -13.98 -6.51
N PHE A 180 -3.05 -13.51 -6.92
CA PHE A 180 -2.26 -12.51 -6.20
C PHE A 180 -1.39 -11.70 -7.16
N ASP A 181 -0.91 -10.55 -6.69
CA ASP A 181 0.13 -9.80 -7.39
C ASP A 181 1.49 -10.42 -7.07
N LEU A 182 2.13 -11.00 -8.08
CA LEU A 182 3.38 -11.76 -7.91
C LEU A 182 4.46 -10.91 -7.24
N ARG A 183 4.68 -9.70 -7.72
CA ARG A 183 5.75 -8.83 -7.23
C ARG A 183 5.57 -8.43 -5.77
N TRP A 184 4.36 -7.97 -5.42
CA TRP A 184 4.09 -7.48 -4.06
C TRP A 184 3.97 -8.62 -3.05
N THR A 185 3.47 -9.77 -3.49
CA THR A 185 3.36 -10.95 -2.62
C THR A 185 4.74 -11.58 -2.39
N SER A 186 5.58 -11.68 -3.42
CA SER A 186 6.97 -12.13 -3.28
C SER A 186 7.75 -11.23 -2.31
N GLU A 187 7.63 -9.91 -2.44
CA GLU A 187 8.30 -8.98 -1.53
C GLU A 187 7.78 -9.09 -0.08
N ALA A 188 6.46 -9.24 0.11
CA ALA A 188 5.87 -9.39 1.44
C ALA A 188 6.35 -10.69 2.11
N LEU A 189 6.33 -11.80 1.39
CA LEU A 189 6.78 -13.10 1.90
C LEU A 189 8.30 -13.12 2.13
N GLY A 190 9.09 -12.53 1.25
CA GLY A 190 10.52 -12.37 1.43
C GLY A 190 10.84 -11.63 2.73
N ASN A 191 10.14 -10.56 3.05
CA ASN A 191 10.31 -9.85 4.32
C ASN A 191 9.98 -10.72 5.54
N VAL A 192 8.95 -11.57 5.46
CA VAL A 192 8.58 -12.48 6.56
C VAL A 192 9.62 -13.58 6.73
N VAL A 193 10.05 -14.21 5.64
CA VAL A 193 11.09 -15.27 5.67
C VAL A 193 12.43 -14.70 6.11
N ASN A 194 12.81 -13.52 5.64
CA ASN A 194 14.03 -12.83 6.08
C ASN A 194 14.01 -12.54 7.59
N ASN A 195 12.87 -12.09 8.12
CA ASN A 195 12.71 -11.89 9.55
C ASN A 195 12.85 -13.21 10.33
N ALA A 196 12.22 -14.29 9.86
CA ALA A 196 12.38 -15.60 10.47
C ALA A 196 13.84 -16.05 10.49
N VAL A 197 14.56 -15.97 9.35
CA VAL A 197 16.01 -16.26 9.28
C VAL A 197 16.82 -15.37 10.22
N LYS A 198 16.46 -14.09 10.32
CA LYS A 198 17.16 -13.12 11.18
C LYS A 198 17.02 -13.44 12.66
N TYR A 199 15.84 -13.85 13.12
CA TYR A 199 15.55 -14.04 14.53
C TYR A 199 15.75 -15.49 15.01
N THR A 200 15.69 -16.47 14.15
CA THR A 200 16.03 -17.88 14.49
C THR A 200 17.48 -17.99 14.94
N PRO A 201 17.80 -18.66 16.04
CA PRO A 201 19.16 -18.95 16.46
C PRO A 201 19.93 -19.80 15.44
N ALA A 202 21.27 -19.70 15.45
CA ALA A 202 22.13 -20.54 14.62
C ALA A 202 21.86 -22.03 14.89
N GLY A 203 21.76 -22.84 13.83
CA GLY A 203 21.40 -24.25 13.91
C GLY A 203 19.90 -24.53 13.97
N GLY A 204 19.06 -23.48 13.97
CA GLY A 204 17.61 -23.61 13.94
C GLY A 204 17.08 -23.98 12.56
N THR A 205 15.75 -24.08 12.47
CA THR A 205 15.06 -24.41 11.21
C THR A 205 13.92 -23.42 10.98
N VAL A 206 13.87 -22.84 9.78
CA VAL A 206 12.73 -22.05 9.31
C VAL A 206 11.94 -22.88 8.31
N THR A 207 10.64 -23.03 8.53
CA THR A 207 9.75 -23.80 7.68
C THR A 207 8.74 -22.90 7.01
N VAL A 208 8.62 -22.98 5.69
CA VAL A 208 7.62 -22.28 4.89
C VAL A 208 6.64 -23.31 4.33
N SER A 209 5.36 -23.12 4.57
CA SER A 209 4.32 -24.03 4.07
C SER A 209 3.15 -23.25 3.51
N ALA A 210 2.40 -23.88 2.58
CA ALA A 210 1.17 -23.31 2.02
C ALA A 210 0.04 -24.32 2.06
N GLN A 211 -1.17 -23.85 2.35
CA GLN A 211 -2.39 -24.66 2.39
C GLN A 211 -3.53 -23.93 1.70
N MET A 212 -4.18 -24.63 0.76
CA MET A 212 -5.41 -24.12 0.13
C MET A 212 -6.60 -24.34 1.05
N LEU A 213 -7.31 -23.26 1.41
CA LEU A 213 -8.47 -23.25 2.28
C LEU A 213 -9.69 -22.69 1.51
N GLY A 214 -10.29 -23.51 0.67
CA GLY A 214 -11.41 -23.08 -0.18
C GLY A 214 -10.98 -21.97 -1.14
N SER A 215 -11.45 -20.75 -0.92
CA SER A 215 -11.13 -19.57 -1.75
C SER A 215 -9.86 -18.83 -1.30
N PHE A 216 -9.17 -19.28 -0.25
CA PHE A 216 -7.96 -18.63 0.27
C PHE A 216 -6.76 -19.60 0.22
N CYS A 217 -5.59 -19.04 0.04
CA CYS A 217 -4.33 -19.72 0.27
C CYS A 217 -3.69 -19.14 1.54
N ARG A 218 -3.43 -20.01 2.53
CA ARG A 218 -2.69 -19.65 3.75
C ARG A 218 -1.25 -20.04 3.56
N VAL A 219 -0.34 -19.10 3.82
CA VAL A 219 1.09 -19.33 3.88
C VAL A 219 1.52 -19.17 5.32
N ASP A 220 2.20 -20.18 5.87
CA ASP A 220 2.74 -20.17 7.22
C ASP A 220 4.26 -20.16 7.14
N VAL A 221 4.89 -19.30 7.92
CA VAL A 221 6.36 -19.27 8.14
C VAL A 221 6.57 -19.49 9.63
N THR A 222 7.30 -20.53 9.96
CA THR A 222 7.56 -20.96 11.34
C THR A 222 9.06 -21.05 11.56
N ASP A 223 9.53 -20.47 12.65
CA ASP A 223 10.93 -20.40 13.12
C ASP A 223 11.12 -21.09 14.48
#